data_02bf4c520e13a7d10e1e05d8fab53f85
#
_entry.id   02bf4c520e13a7d10e1e05d8fab53f85
#
_cell.length_a   1.000
_cell.length_b   1.000
_cell.length_c   1.000
_cell.angle_alpha   90.00
_cell.angle_beta   90.00
_cell.angle_gamma   90.00
#
_symmetry.space_group_name_H-M   'P 1'
#
loop_
_entity.id
_entity.type
_entity.pdbx_description
1 polymer ?
#
loop_
_entity_poly.entity_id
_entity_poly.type
_entity_poly.pdbx_seq_one_letter_code
_entity_poly.pdbx_strand_id
1 'polypeptide(L)'
;MLPILSIRIKELRKERKWSQKELGEKVDVSESFVSKVESGKKQPSREVTTKIAEVLNVTTDYLLGRSDEEVLNEMLNKKFIEMKSRLDSLPEAQQEMIMKQMESLMESFEQLNNKSIK
;
A
#
# COMPACT_ATOMS: atom_id res chain seq x y z
N MET A 1 10.03 -13.39 16.53
CA MET A 1 8.79 -13.19 15.78
C MET A 1 9.11 -13.02 14.29
N LEU A 2 8.45 -13.75 13.43
CA LEU A 2 8.68 -13.65 12.00
C LEU A 2 8.07 -12.38 11.42
N PRO A 3 8.75 -11.74 10.44
CA PRO A 3 8.13 -10.65 9.69
C PRO A 3 6.87 -11.13 8.98
N ILE A 4 5.90 -10.24 8.79
CA ILE A 4 4.64 -10.59 8.13
C ILE A 4 4.87 -11.06 6.69
N LEU A 5 5.84 -10.47 6.01
CA LEU A 5 6.28 -10.86 4.68
C LEU A 5 6.61 -12.36 4.62
N SER A 6 7.41 -12.83 5.57
CA SER A 6 7.84 -14.23 5.65
C SER A 6 6.65 -15.17 5.80
N ILE A 7 5.73 -14.83 6.70
CA ILE A 7 4.53 -15.63 6.98
C ILE A 7 3.65 -15.71 5.73
N ARG A 8 3.37 -14.56 5.10
CA ARG A 8 2.47 -14.48 3.95
C ARG A 8 3.03 -15.17 2.72
N ILE A 9 4.33 -15.05 2.46
CA ILE A 9 4.97 -15.76 1.34
C ILE A 9 4.81 -17.26 1.51
N LYS A 10 5.10 -17.77 2.69
CA LYS A 10 4.98 -19.20 2.98
C LYS A 10 3.55 -19.70 2.85
N GLU A 11 2.58 -18.97 3.40
CA GLU A 11 1.16 -19.32 3.30
C GLU A 11 0.69 -19.37 1.85
N LEU A 12 0.98 -18.33 1.08
CA LEU A 12 0.57 -18.24 -0.32
C LEU A 12 1.23 -19.33 -1.18
N ARG A 13 2.51 -19.60 -0.93
CA ARG A 13 3.22 -20.67 -1.62
C ARG A 13 2.55 -22.01 -1.37
N LYS A 14 2.23 -22.31 -0.11
CA LYS A 14 1.59 -23.57 0.27
C LYS A 14 0.19 -23.72 -0.30
N GLU A 15 -0.57 -22.63 -0.35
CA GLU A 15 -1.90 -22.62 -1.00
C GLU A 15 -1.82 -23.07 -2.44
N ARG A 16 -0.76 -22.67 -3.14
CA ARG A 16 -0.52 -23.04 -4.54
C ARG A 16 0.13 -24.40 -4.69
N LYS A 17 0.47 -25.04 -3.58
CA LYS A 17 1.16 -26.34 -3.55
C LYS A 17 2.51 -26.31 -4.25
N TRP A 18 3.19 -25.17 -4.14
CA TRP A 18 4.56 -25.02 -4.67
C TRP A 18 5.58 -25.35 -3.58
N SER A 19 6.71 -25.96 -4.00
CA SER A 19 7.86 -26.09 -3.13
C SER A 19 8.63 -24.76 -3.08
N GLN A 20 9.55 -24.65 -2.13
CA GLN A 20 10.46 -23.50 -2.07
C GLN A 20 11.30 -23.40 -3.33
N LYS A 21 11.69 -24.55 -3.88
CA LYS A 21 12.44 -24.62 -5.12
C LYS A 21 11.60 -24.08 -6.31
N GLU A 22 10.35 -24.48 -6.40
CA GLU A 22 9.44 -24.01 -7.45
C GLU A 22 9.23 -22.50 -7.38
N LEU A 23 9.01 -21.98 -6.20
CA LEU A 23 8.87 -20.52 -6.03
C LEU A 23 10.18 -19.83 -6.44
N GLY A 24 11.30 -20.35 -6.00
CA GLY A 24 12.62 -19.79 -6.36
C GLY A 24 12.83 -19.72 -7.87
N GLU A 25 12.47 -20.78 -8.57
CA GLU A 25 12.57 -20.82 -10.04
C GLU A 25 11.68 -19.77 -10.70
N LYS A 26 10.47 -19.55 -10.16
CA LYS A 26 9.52 -18.58 -10.72
C LYS A 26 9.96 -17.13 -10.54
N VAL A 27 10.71 -16.84 -9.47
CA VAL A 27 11.19 -15.47 -9.19
C VAL A 27 12.70 -15.31 -9.40
N ASP A 28 13.32 -16.33 -9.97
CA ASP A 28 14.73 -16.34 -10.34
C ASP A 28 15.68 -16.14 -9.14
N VAL A 29 15.40 -16.88 -8.08
CA VAL A 29 16.27 -16.96 -6.89
C VAL A 29 16.44 -18.42 -6.48
N SER A 30 17.43 -18.69 -5.63
CA SER A 30 17.69 -20.05 -5.17
C SER A 30 16.65 -20.53 -4.15
N GLU A 31 16.52 -21.86 -4.01
CA GLU A 31 15.71 -22.48 -2.97
C GLU A 31 16.18 -22.03 -1.58
N SER A 32 17.51 -21.97 -1.39
CA SER A 32 18.11 -21.50 -0.14
C SER A 32 17.68 -20.06 0.19
N PHE A 33 17.61 -19.21 -0.81
CA PHE A 33 17.15 -17.83 -0.65
C PHE A 33 15.70 -17.80 -0.16
N VAL A 34 14.81 -18.57 -0.80
CA VAL A 34 13.40 -18.65 -0.41
C VAL A 34 13.29 -19.16 1.04
N SER A 35 14.04 -20.20 1.39
CA SER A 35 14.05 -20.74 2.74
C SER A 35 14.46 -19.69 3.78
N LYS A 36 15.47 -18.89 3.48
CA LYS A 36 15.94 -17.82 4.39
C LYS A 36 14.91 -16.69 4.51
N VAL A 37 14.26 -16.34 3.44
CA VAL A 37 13.19 -15.31 3.45
C VAL A 37 12.01 -15.80 4.29
N GLU A 38 11.58 -17.05 4.10
CA GLU A 38 10.45 -17.62 4.85
C GLU A 38 10.77 -17.82 6.33
N SER A 39 12.03 -18.03 6.67
CA SER A 39 12.46 -18.16 8.09
C SER A 39 12.80 -16.83 8.76
N GLY A 40 12.68 -15.72 8.02
CA GLY A 40 12.98 -14.40 8.54
C GLY A 40 14.46 -14.07 8.65
N LYS A 41 15.33 -14.94 8.15
CA LYS A 41 16.78 -14.74 8.20
C LYS A 41 17.31 -13.78 7.16
N LYS A 42 16.54 -13.54 6.10
CA LYS A 42 16.95 -12.65 5.02
C LYS A 42 15.74 -11.86 4.53
N GLN A 43 15.97 -10.57 4.24
CA GLN A 43 14.95 -9.73 3.60
C GLN A 43 15.24 -9.65 2.10
N PRO A 44 14.22 -9.87 1.26
CA PRO A 44 14.40 -9.70 -0.18
C PRO A 44 14.51 -8.22 -0.54
N SER A 45 15.17 -7.94 -1.65
CA SER A 45 15.21 -6.58 -2.20
C SER A 45 13.81 -6.17 -2.67
N ARG A 46 13.63 -4.87 -2.94
CA ARG A 46 12.38 -4.37 -3.50
C ARG A 46 12.02 -5.08 -4.80
N GLU A 47 13.02 -5.26 -5.67
CA GLU A 47 12.84 -5.93 -6.96
C GLU A 47 12.34 -7.37 -6.79
N VAL A 48 12.99 -8.13 -5.91
CA VAL A 48 12.59 -9.52 -5.65
C VAL A 48 11.22 -9.58 -4.99
N THR A 49 10.93 -8.68 -4.06
CA THR A 49 9.61 -8.59 -3.42
C THR A 49 8.51 -8.36 -4.45
N THR A 50 8.74 -7.48 -5.41
CA THR A 50 7.80 -7.20 -6.50
C THR A 50 7.56 -8.45 -7.35
N LYS A 51 8.61 -9.17 -7.71
CA LYS A 51 8.50 -10.42 -8.48
C LYS A 51 7.71 -11.49 -7.72
N ILE A 52 7.97 -11.62 -6.43
CA ILE A 52 7.23 -12.57 -5.58
C ILE A 52 5.75 -12.22 -5.55
N ALA A 53 5.42 -10.94 -5.37
CA ALA A 53 4.03 -10.46 -5.36
C ALA A 53 3.33 -10.78 -6.69
N GLU A 54 3.99 -10.51 -7.82
CA GLU A 54 3.44 -10.79 -9.15
C GLU A 54 3.15 -12.29 -9.35
N VAL A 55 4.11 -13.13 -9.00
CA VAL A 55 3.98 -14.59 -9.16
C VAL A 55 2.90 -15.14 -8.24
N LEU A 56 2.77 -14.60 -7.03
CA LEU A 56 1.73 -15.01 -6.08
C LEU A 56 0.39 -14.32 -6.34
N ASN A 57 0.33 -13.39 -7.30
CA ASN A 57 -0.86 -12.65 -7.67
C ASN A 57 -1.46 -11.86 -6.50
N VAL A 58 -0.60 -11.20 -5.76
CA VAL A 58 -0.99 -10.28 -4.68
C VAL A 58 -0.21 -8.97 -4.84
N THR A 59 -0.59 -7.95 -4.08
CA THR A 59 0.14 -6.68 -4.09
C THR A 59 1.36 -6.75 -3.17
N THR A 60 2.36 -5.92 -3.43
CA THR A 60 3.50 -5.76 -2.52
C THR A 60 3.04 -5.25 -1.16
N ASP A 61 2.04 -4.38 -1.13
CA ASP A 61 1.46 -3.87 0.12
C ASP A 61 0.88 -4.98 0.98
N TYR A 62 0.19 -5.93 0.37
CA TYR A 62 -0.31 -7.11 1.07
C TYR A 62 0.83 -7.93 1.69
N LEU A 63 1.87 -8.22 0.91
CA LEU A 63 3.02 -8.98 1.41
C LEU A 63 3.72 -8.27 2.56
N LEU A 64 3.85 -6.95 2.48
CA LEU A 64 4.53 -6.16 3.52
C LEU A 64 3.66 -5.93 4.76
N GLY A 65 2.41 -6.37 4.73
CA GLY A 65 1.52 -6.23 5.86
C GLY A 65 0.98 -4.83 6.06
N ARG A 66 0.98 -4.01 4.99
CA ARG A 66 0.42 -2.67 5.07
C ARG A 66 -1.09 -2.77 5.09
N SER A 67 -1.71 -2.05 6.01
CA SER A 67 -3.17 -2.04 6.12
C SER A 67 -3.79 -1.28 4.95
N ASP A 68 -5.08 -1.56 4.65
CA ASP A 68 -5.83 -0.82 3.65
C ASP A 68 -5.90 0.66 4.01
N GLU A 69 -5.99 0.97 5.30
CA GLU A 69 -5.98 2.34 5.79
C GLU A 69 -4.67 3.06 5.47
N GLU A 70 -3.52 2.40 5.69
CA GLU A 70 -2.21 2.97 5.36
C GLU A 70 -2.06 3.22 3.87
N VAL A 71 -2.50 2.28 3.03
CA VAL A 71 -2.47 2.42 1.57
C VAL A 71 -3.35 3.58 1.13
N LEU A 72 -4.55 3.67 1.67
CA LEU A 72 -5.49 4.76 1.37
C LEU A 72 -4.90 6.12 1.78
N ASN A 73 -4.30 6.21 2.96
CA ASN A 73 -3.68 7.44 3.44
C ASN A 73 -2.55 7.90 2.52
N GLU A 74 -1.74 6.99 2.01
CA GLU A 74 -0.70 7.34 1.04
C GLU A 74 -1.28 7.88 -0.26
N MET A 75 -2.34 7.24 -0.76
CA MET A 75 -3.03 7.69 -1.98
C MET A 75 -3.61 9.08 -1.80
N LEU A 76 -4.25 9.33 -0.66
CA LEU A 76 -4.81 10.64 -0.32
C LEU A 76 -3.72 11.70 -0.22
N ASN A 77 -2.61 11.38 0.42
CA ASN A 77 -1.48 12.31 0.55
C ASN A 77 -0.91 12.71 -0.81
N LYS A 78 -0.76 11.76 -1.73
CA LYS A 78 -0.32 12.06 -3.10
C LYS A 78 -1.29 13.00 -3.81
N LYS A 79 -2.58 12.74 -3.65
CA LYS A 79 -3.64 13.55 -4.27
C LYS A 79 -3.63 14.97 -3.72
N PHE A 80 -3.46 15.13 -2.41
CA PHE A 80 -3.36 16.45 -1.78
C PHE A 80 -2.13 17.22 -2.27
N ILE A 81 -1.00 16.57 -2.43
CA ILE A 81 0.21 17.22 -2.95
C ILE A 81 -0.02 17.73 -4.38
N GLU A 82 -0.64 16.94 -5.24
CA GLU A 82 -0.99 17.32 -6.60
C GLU A 82 -1.95 18.51 -6.60
N MET A 83 -2.99 18.46 -5.80
CA MET A 83 -3.98 19.52 -5.70
C MET A 83 -3.36 20.80 -5.17
N LYS A 84 -2.49 20.70 -4.17
CA LYS A 84 -1.78 21.86 -3.62
C LYS A 84 -0.92 22.53 -4.68
N SER A 85 -0.20 21.74 -5.47
CA SER A 85 0.63 22.27 -6.57
C SER A 85 -0.23 23.03 -7.59
N ARG A 86 -1.39 22.49 -7.95
CA ARG A 86 -2.33 23.14 -8.87
C ARG A 86 -2.90 24.44 -8.27
N LEU A 87 -3.23 24.40 -6.99
CA LEU A 87 -3.73 25.56 -6.26
C LEU A 87 -2.70 26.68 -6.23
N ASP A 88 -1.44 26.34 -5.91
CA ASP A 88 -0.34 27.30 -5.83
C ASP A 88 -0.07 28.01 -7.17
N SER A 89 -0.44 27.37 -8.29
CA SER A 89 -0.26 27.95 -9.63
C SER A 89 -1.35 28.96 -10.01
N LEU A 90 -2.41 29.06 -9.22
CA LEU A 90 -3.50 29.99 -9.49
C LEU A 90 -3.25 31.36 -8.87
N PRO A 91 -3.87 32.43 -9.39
CA PRO A 91 -3.85 33.74 -8.74
C PRO A 91 -4.39 33.68 -7.32
N GLU A 92 -3.85 34.51 -6.45
CA GLU A 92 -4.20 34.53 -5.02
C GLU A 92 -5.70 34.66 -4.76
N ALA A 93 -6.40 35.52 -5.50
CA ALA A 93 -7.84 35.70 -5.36
C ALA A 93 -8.62 34.40 -5.65
N GLN A 94 -8.16 33.63 -6.63
CA GLN A 94 -8.78 32.35 -6.97
C GLN A 94 -8.47 31.28 -5.93
N GLN A 95 -7.27 31.30 -5.36
CA GLN A 95 -6.92 30.40 -4.24
C GLN A 95 -7.85 30.62 -3.05
N GLU A 96 -8.09 31.88 -2.70
CA GLU A 96 -8.99 32.22 -1.60
C GLU A 96 -10.42 31.75 -1.86
N MET A 97 -10.93 31.92 -3.08
CA MET A 97 -12.25 31.44 -3.47
C MET A 97 -12.39 29.93 -3.29
N ILE A 98 -11.40 29.19 -3.74
CA ILE A 98 -11.39 27.73 -3.64
C ILE A 98 -11.37 27.30 -2.17
N MET A 99 -10.53 27.94 -1.37
CA MET A 99 -10.43 27.61 0.06
C MET A 99 -11.74 27.87 0.79
N LYS A 100 -12.41 28.98 0.49
CA LYS A 100 -13.72 29.29 1.08
C LYS A 100 -14.78 28.26 0.69
N GLN A 101 -14.80 27.85 -0.56
CA GLN A 101 -15.72 26.81 -1.04
C GLN A 101 -15.48 25.48 -0.36
N MET A 102 -14.21 25.11 -0.17
CA MET A 102 -13.85 23.88 0.53
C MET A 102 -14.31 23.92 2.00
N GLU A 103 -14.06 25.01 2.69
CA GLU A 103 -14.53 25.19 4.06
C GLU A 103 -16.04 25.07 4.18
N SER A 104 -16.76 25.73 3.26
CA SER A 104 -18.22 25.68 3.24
C SER A 104 -18.75 24.26 3.02
N LEU A 105 -18.13 23.52 2.11
CA LEU A 105 -18.50 22.11 1.84
C LEU A 105 -18.22 21.23 3.07
N MET A 106 -17.06 21.40 3.69
CA MET A 106 -16.71 20.64 4.88
C MET A 106 -17.69 20.89 6.03
N GLU A 107 -18.03 22.14 6.28
CA GLU A 107 -19.00 22.53 7.30
C GLU A 107 -20.37 21.89 7.04
N SER A 108 -20.81 21.90 5.77
CA SER A 108 -22.08 21.28 5.38
C SER A 108 -22.11 19.78 5.69
N PHE A 109 -21.03 19.07 5.37
CA PHE A 109 -20.93 17.64 5.63
C PHE A 109 -20.80 17.35 7.12
N GLU A 110 -20.05 18.15 7.87
CA GLU A 110 -19.91 18.02 9.32
C GLU A 110 -21.28 18.16 10.01
N GLN A 111 -22.07 19.16 9.62
CA GLN A 111 -23.41 19.35 10.16
C GLN A 111 -24.33 18.17 9.84
N LEU A 112 -24.24 17.66 8.61
CA LEU A 112 -25.02 16.50 8.20
C LEU A 112 -24.67 15.27 9.04
N ASN A 113 -23.40 15.03 9.24
CA ASN A 113 -22.89 13.90 10.01
C ASN A 113 -23.29 14.00 11.49
N ASN A 114 -23.24 15.21 12.06
CA ASN A 114 -23.67 15.45 13.43
C ASN A 114 -25.16 15.17 13.63
N LYS A 115 -25.99 15.46 12.63
CA LYS A 115 -27.43 15.13 12.66
C LYS A 115 -27.67 13.63 12.50
N SER A 116 -26.80 12.93 11.77
CA SER A 116 -26.93 11.48 11.54
C SER A 116 -26.58 10.65 12.77
N ILE A 117 -25.75 11.18 13.65
CA ILE A 117 -25.28 10.47 14.86
C ILE A 117 -26.32 10.45 15.97
N LYS A 118 -27.34 11.26 15.88
CA LYS A 118 -28.45 11.23 16.84
C LYS A 118 -29.50 10.15 16.45
#